data_9ee3255ffb686541cb4f92e1a1a8d7fa
#
_entry.id   9ee3255ffb686541cb4f92e1a1a8d7fa
#
_cell.length_a   1.000
_cell.length_b   1.000
_cell.length_c   1.000
_cell.angle_alpha   90.00
_cell.angle_beta   90.00
_cell.angle_gamma   90.00
#
_symmetry.space_group_name_H-M   'P 1'
#
loop_
_entity.id
_entity.type
_entity.pdbx_description
1 polymer ?
#
loop_
_entity_poly.entity_id
_entity_poly.type
_entity_poly.pdbx_seq_one_letter_code
_entity_poly.pdbx_strand_id
1 'polypeptide(L)'
;EILEKLGSTFVSQRHMTLFILTLPVIGMCERFGLKERAITLIKNMKNMSTGKLLSCYLFIREVGAAVSLRLSGQAQFIRPLINPMAQGAAVSKYGELDDKNEDLIKGTAAAMDNYGNFFGQNVFLASSGVLLIAGTLEELGYGVNALDIAKASVPIAIIALILGVLQNRLLDKRLSRNLSKNKEDIK
;
A
#
# COMPACT_ATOMS: atom_id res chain seq x y z
N GLU A 1 32.56 -27.11 4.12
CA GLU A 1 32.52 -25.80 3.44
C GLU A 1 31.10 -25.34 3.12
N ILE A 2 30.24 -26.11 2.36
CA ILE A 2 28.85 -25.68 2.04
C ILE A 2 27.99 -25.64 3.32
N LEU A 3 28.00 -26.68 4.15
CA LEU A 3 27.28 -26.73 5.41
C LEU A 3 27.73 -25.67 6.41
N GLU A 4 29.01 -25.43 6.45
CA GLU A 4 29.65 -24.40 7.28
C GLU A 4 29.19 -23.00 6.84
N LYS A 5 29.17 -22.74 5.52
CA LYS A 5 28.69 -21.50 4.96
C LYS A 5 27.17 -21.30 5.20
N LEU A 6 26.38 -22.36 5.05
CA LEU A 6 24.97 -22.32 5.40
C LEU A 6 24.74 -22.03 6.89
N GLY A 7 25.52 -22.69 7.77
CA GLY A 7 25.45 -22.49 9.21
C GLY A 7 25.85 -21.06 9.61
N SER A 8 26.96 -20.55 9.07
CA SER A 8 27.38 -19.16 9.35
C SER A 8 26.38 -18.13 8.85
N THR A 9 25.83 -18.30 7.64
CA THR A 9 24.79 -17.43 7.08
C THR A 9 23.53 -17.48 7.94
N PHE A 10 23.11 -18.65 8.42
CA PHE A 10 21.95 -18.77 9.31
C PHE A 10 22.16 -18.03 10.64
N VAL A 11 23.35 -18.11 11.20
CA VAL A 11 23.69 -17.40 12.46
C VAL A 11 23.78 -15.88 12.22
N SER A 12 24.38 -15.44 11.12
CA SER A 12 24.52 -14.01 10.81
C SER A 12 23.16 -13.37 10.52
N GLN A 13 22.24 -14.09 9.87
CA GLN A 13 20.88 -13.62 9.55
C GLN A 13 19.86 -13.89 10.68
N ARG A 14 20.31 -14.18 11.91
CA ARG A 14 19.43 -14.46 13.07
C ARG A 14 18.40 -13.35 13.35
N HIS A 15 18.64 -12.10 12.94
CA HIS A 15 17.69 -11.00 13.08
C HIS A 15 16.36 -11.27 12.34
N MET A 16 16.38 -12.07 11.27
CA MET A 16 15.16 -12.48 10.58
C MET A 16 14.22 -13.34 11.45
N THR A 17 14.74 -13.98 12.50
CA THR A 17 13.90 -14.71 13.45
C THR A 17 12.97 -13.80 14.27
N LEU A 18 13.29 -12.52 14.40
CA LEU A 18 12.42 -11.52 15.02
C LEU A 18 11.08 -11.42 14.31
N PHE A 19 11.05 -11.63 13.00
CA PHE A 19 9.80 -11.67 12.23
C PHE A 19 8.87 -12.78 12.74
N ILE A 20 9.41 -13.95 13.08
CA ILE A 20 8.64 -15.09 13.62
C ILE A 20 7.99 -14.71 14.94
N LEU A 21 8.69 -13.97 15.80
CA LEU A 21 8.16 -13.51 17.10
C LEU A 21 7.05 -12.45 16.95
N THR A 22 7.03 -11.71 15.86
CA THR A 22 5.98 -10.72 15.61
C THR A 22 4.71 -11.32 15.03
N LEU A 23 4.76 -12.50 14.40
CA LEU A 23 3.59 -13.17 13.82
C LEU A 23 2.42 -13.38 14.79
N PRO A 24 2.62 -13.84 16.03
CA PRO A 24 1.53 -13.98 17.01
C PRO A 24 0.87 -12.63 17.33
N VAL A 25 1.65 -11.55 17.46
CA VAL A 25 1.13 -10.20 17.73
C VAL A 25 0.28 -9.71 16.57
N ILE A 26 0.77 -9.89 15.34
CA ILE A 26 0.03 -9.57 14.11
C ILE A 26 -1.27 -10.36 14.06
N GLY A 27 -1.22 -11.68 14.32
CA GLY A 27 -2.40 -12.54 14.36
C GLY A 27 -3.42 -12.12 15.42
N MET A 28 -2.97 -11.66 16.60
CA MET A 28 -3.85 -11.07 17.60
C MET A 28 -4.52 -9.79 17.09
N CYS A 29 -3.78 -8.86 16.50
CA CYS A 29 -4.34 -7.64 15.93
C CYS A 29 -5.39 -7.93 14.86
N GLU A 30 -5.15 -8.91 13.98
CA GLU A 30 -6.12 -9.37 13.00
C GLU A 30 -7.36 -9.98 13.67
N ARG A 31 -7.19 -10.80 14.70
CA ARG A 31 -8.29 -11.43 15.45
C ARG A 31 -9.17 -10.41 16.19
N PHE A 32 -8.60 -9.31 16.66
CA PHE A 32 -9.35 -8.22 17.31
C PHE A 32 -10.03 -7.26 16.32
N GLY A 33 -10.14 -7.64 15.06
CA GLY A 33 -10.95 -6.93 14.07
C GLY A 33 -10.31 -5.67 13.49
N LEU A 34 -8.99 -5.52 13.54
CA LEU A 34 -8.32 -4.37 12.98
C LEU A 34 -8.52 -4.30 11.46
N LYS A 35 -8.49 -5.45 10.78
CA LYS A 35 -8.76 -5.58 9.35
C LYS A 35 -10.20 -5.20 9.01
N GLU A 36 -11.17 -5.68 9.77
CA GLU A 36 -12.59 -5.39 9.61
C GLU A 36 -12.88 -3.91 9.81
N ARG A 37 -12.19 -3.27 10.75
CA ARG A 37 -12.27 -1.82 10.96
C ARG A 37 -11.75 -1.04 9.76
N ALA A 38 -10.61 -1.40 9.20
CA ALA A 38 -10.07 -0.78 7.99
C ALA A 38 -11.04 -0.94 6.80
N ILE A 39 -11.60 -2.13 6.59
CA ILE A 39 -12.61 -2.40 5.56
C ILE A 39 -13.86 -1.52 5.77
N THR A 40 -14.34 -1.42 7.02
CA THR A 40 -15.52 -0.60 7.35
C THR A 40 -15.28 0.88 7.07
N LEU A 41 -14.11 1.40 7.43
CA LEU A 41 -13.72 2.78 7.10
C LEU A 41 -13.75 3.04 5.60
N ILE A 42 -13.20 2.12 4.80
CA ILE A 42 -13.20 2.23 3.34
C ILE A 42 -14.63 2.17 2.77
N LYS A 43 -15.46 1.23 3.23
CA LYS A 43 -16.85 1.10 2.77
C LYS A 43 -17.70 2.33 3.08
N ASN A 44 -17.38 3.07 4.13
CA ASN A 44 -18.09 4.28 4.50
C ASN A 44 -17.69 5.53 3.70
N MET A 45 -16.71 5.42 2.81
CA MET A 45 -16.26 6.50 1.92
C MET A 45 -17.22 6.70 0.74
N LYS A 46 -18.48 6.96 1.03
CA LYS A 46 -19.52 7.27 0.02
C LYS A 46 -19.44 8.75 -0.38
N ASN A 47 -19.84 9.07 -1.61
CA ASN A 47 -19.90 10.43 -2.15
C ASN A 47 -18.53 11.14 -2.31
N MET A 48 -17.44 10.40 -2.41
CA MET A 48 -16.12 10.96 -2.72
C MET A 48 -15.85 10.92 -4.23
N SER A 49 -14.97 11.81 -4.73
CA SER A 49 -14.42 11.65 -6.06
C SER A 49 -13.47 10.43 -6.10
N THR A 50 -13.28 9.87 -7.30
CA THR A 50 -12.37 8.73 -7.51
C THR A 50 -10.99 8.96 -6.90
N GLY A 51 -10.38 10.12 -7.16
CA GLY A 51 -9.07 10.45 -6.63
C GLY A 51 -9.04 10.63 -5.12
N LYS A 52 -10.10 11.20 -4.51
CA LYS A 52 -10.19 11.30 -3.05
C LYS A 52 -10.33 9.93 -2.41
N LEU A 53 -11.16 9.05 -2.96
CA LEU A 53 -11.32 7.68 -2.48
C LEU A 53 -9.99 6.91 -2.52
N LEU A 54 -9.29 6.98 -3.64
CA LEU A 54 -7.98 6.32 -3.80
C LEU A 54 -6.91 6.93 -2.88
N SER A 55 -6.96 8.23 -2.59
CA SER A 55 -6.04 8.88 -1.65
C SER A 55 -6.28 8.43 -0.21
N CYS A 56 -7.54 8.34 0.21
CA CYS A 56 -7.90 7.79 1.52
C CYS A 56 -7.50 6.31 1.63
N TYR A 57 -7.71 5.54 0.57
CA TYR A 57 -7.29 4.15 0.52
C TYR A 57 -5.77 4.02 0.66
N LEU A 58 -4.98 4.82 -0.11
CA LEU A 58 -3.53 4.85 -0.02
C LEU A 58 -3.06 5.11 1.41
N PHE A 59 -3.63 6.11 2.07
CA PHE A 59 -3.30 6.43 3.46
C PHE A 59 -3.58 5.26 4.41
N ILE A 60 -4.77 4.65 4.32
CA ILE A 60 -5.14 3.51 5.16
C ILE A 60 -4.23 2.32 4.88
N ARG A 61 -3.89 2.08 3.61
CA ARG A 61 -3.00 0.99 3.19
C ARG A 61 -1.59 1.16 3.75
N GLU A 62 -1.06 2.38 3.67
CA GLU A 62 0.30 2.69 4.11
C GLU A 62 0.43 2.63 5.63
N VAL A 63 -0.50 3.25 6.36
CA VAL A 63 -0.56 3.16 7.83
C VAL A 63 -0.78 1.70 8.27
N GLY A 64 -1.69 0.99 7.61
CA GLY A 64 -1.91 -0.43 7.87
C GLY A 64 -0.64 -1.25 7.71
N ALA A 65 0.10 -1.05 6.61
CA ALA A 65 1.36 -1.76 6.36
C ALA A 65 2.45 -1.38 7.39
N ALA A 66 2.51 -0.11 7.82
CA ALA A 66 3.44 0.36 8.85
C ALA A 66 3.22 -0.30 10.23
N VAL A 67 2.00 -0.74 10.51
CA VAL A 67 1.66 -1.52 11.71
C VAL A 67 1.50 -3.02 11.41
N SER A 68 2.02 -3.48 10.25
CA SER A 68 1.97 -4.88 9.80
C SER A 68 0.56 -5.45 9.58
N LEU A 69 -0.44 -4.60 9.39
CA LEU A 69 -1.79 -5.02 9.03
C LEU A 69 -1.81 -5.50 7.57
N ARG A 70 -2.05 -6.78 7.37
CA ARG A 70 -2.15 -7.37 6.03
C ARG A 70 -3.55 -7.18 5.46
N LEU A 71 -3.77 -6.08 4.75
CA LEU A 71 -4.91 -5.99 3.85
C LEU A 71 -4.64 -6.92 2.66
N SER A 72 -5.56 -7.83 2.39
CA SER A 72 -5.45 -8.80 1.30
C SER A 72 -5.17 -8.06 -0.02
N GLY A 73 -4.26 -8.60 -0.84
CA GLY A 73 -3.76 -7.92 -2.04
C GLY A 73 -4.77 -7.75 -3.18
N GLN A 74 -4.25 -7.54 -4.38
CA GLN A 74 -4.98 -7.17 -5.59
C GLN A 74 -6.25 -8.00 -5.87
N ALA A 75 -6.14 -9.34 -5.80
CA ALA A 75 -7.24 -10.23 -6.18
C ALA A 75 -8.37 -10.25 -5.13
N GLN A 76 -8.04 -10.12 -3.86
CA GLN A 76 -9.00 -10.29 -2.77
C GLN A 76 -9.56 -8.97 -2.22
N PHE A 77 -8.92 -7.84 -2.53
CA PHE A 77 -9.31 -6.56 -1.98
C PHE A 77 -9.46 -5.46 -3.04
N ILE A 78 -8.46 -5.25 -3.91
CA ILE A 78 -8.53 -4.19 -4.91
C ILE A 78 -9.62 -4.46 -5.93
N ARG A 79 -9.60 -5.63 -6.57
CA ARG A 79 -10.56 -5.99 -7.62
C ARG A 79 -11.99 -6.02 -7.13
N PRO A 80 -12.34 -6.68 -5.99
CA PRO A 80 -13.73 -6.80 -5.57
C PRO A 80 -14.26 -5.60 -4.78
N LEU A 81 -13.41 -4.71 -4.26
CA LEU A 81 -13.85 -3.62 -3.40
C LEU A 81 -13.42 -2.24 -3.90
N ILE A 82 -12.10 -1.97 -3.94
CA ILE A 82 -11.60 -0.61 -4.20
C ILE A 82 -11.89 -0.17 -5.63
N ASN A 83 -11.64 -1.04 -6.60
CA ASN A 83 -11.84 -0.73 -8.00
C ASN A 83 -13.32 -0.44 -8.35
N PRO A 84 -14.29 -1.29 -7.97
CA PRO A 84 -15.71 -0.97 -8.19
C PRO A 84 -16.16 0.31 -7.48
N MET A 85 -15.66 0.59 -6.27
CA MET A 85 -15.97 1.83 -5.57
C MET A 85 -15.40 3.06 -6.31
N ALA A 86 -14.17 2.97 -6.80
CA ALA A 86 -13.50 4.05 -7.53
C ALA A 86 -14.18 4.32 -8.89
N GLN A 87 -14.56 3.27 -9.61
CA GLN A 87 -15.35 3.37 -10.85
C GLN A 87 -16.75 3.92 -10.58
N GLY A 88 -17.44 3.39 -9.56
CA GLY A 88 -18.77 3.88 -9.16
C GLY A 88 -18.77 5.36 -8.79
N ALA A 89 -17.71 5.86 -8.15
CA ALA A 89 -17.53 7.28 -7.88
C ALA A 89 -17.40 8.12 -9.16
N ALA A 90 -16.71 7.61 -10.17
CA ALA A 90 -16.58 8.27 -11.48
C ALA A 90 -17.90 8.24 -12.25
N VAL A 91 -18.58 7.08 -12.32
CA VAL A 91 -19.87 6.91 -12.99
C VAL A 91 -20.93 7.82 -12.37
N SER A 92 -21.00 7.88 -11.05
CA SER A 92 -21.95 8.75 -10.33
C SER A 92 -21.78 10.24 -10.69
N LYS A 93 -20.55 10.66 -10.99
CA LYS A 93 -20.26 12.08 -11.27
C LYS A 93 -20.28 12.41 -12.75
N TYR A 94 -19.84 11.52 -13.59
CA TYR A 94 -19.59 11.80 -15.00
C TYR A 94 -20.48 11.01 -15.98
N GLY A 95 -21.14 9.94 -15.54
CA GLY A 95 -21.89 9.01 -16.36
C GLY A 95 -21.05 7.80 -16.75
N GLU A 96 -21.44 7.10 -17.82
CA GLU A 96 -20.77 5.90 -18.28
C GLU A 96 -19.28 6.15 -18.59
N LEU A 97 -18.45 5.15 -18.25
CA LEU A 97 -17.02 5.17 -18.52
C LEU A 97 -16.74 4.41 -19.81
N ASP A 98 -15.83 4.95 -20.61
CA ASP A 98 -15.19 4.22 -21.69
C ASP A 98 -14.08 3.30 -21.14
N ASP A 99 -13.69 2.29 -21.92
CA ASP A 99 -12.68 1.28 -21.53
C ASP A 99 -11.38 1.93 -21.10
N LYS A 100 -10.97 3.02 -21.75
CA LYS A 100 -9.73 3.75 -21.44
C LYS A 100 -9.74 4.39 -20.06
N ASN A 101 -10.85 5.02 -19.69
CA ASN A 101 -10.99 5.64 -18.37
C ASN A 101 -11.20 4.58 -17.28
N GLU A 102 -11.89 3.48 -17.60
CA GLU A 102 -12.01 2.35 -16.71
C GLU A 102 -10.63 1.73 -16.39
N ASP A 103 -9.82 1.47 -17.40
CA ASP A 103 -8.47 0.93 -17.24
C ASP A 103 -7.53 1.89 -16.51
N LEU A 104 -7.67 3.20 -16.74
CA LEU A 104 -6.94 4.21 -16.00
C LEU A 104 -7.25 4.17 -14.49
N ILE A 105 -8.52 4.00 -14.12
CA ILE A 105 -8.94 3.85 -12.72
C ILE A 105 -8.42 2.54 -12.13
N LYS A 106 -8.54 1.41 -12.85
CA LYS A 106 -8.01 0.11 -12.43
C LYS A 106 -6.50 0.16 -12.17
N GLY A 107 -5.75 0.72 -13.12
CA GLY A 107 -4.31 0.86 -13.00
C GLY A 107 -3.90 1.76 -11.84
N THR A 108 -4.61 2.86 -11.62
CA THR A 108 -4.33 3.77 -10.49
C THR A 108 -4.67 3.11 -9.16
N ALA A 109 -5.80 2.41 -9.04
CA ALA A 109 -6.16 1.68 -7.83
C ALA A 109 -5.12 0.62 -7.46
N ALA A 110 -4.62 -0.11 -8.46
CA ALA A 110 -3.54 -1.08 -8.28
C ALA A 110 -2.22 -0.41 -7.85
N ALA A 111 -1.88 0.75 -8.44
CA ALA A 111 -0.69 1.50 -8.06
C ALA A 111 -0.77 1.99 -6.60
N MET A 112 -1.93 2.48 -6.14
CA MET A 112 -2.10 2.95 -4.76
C MET A 112 -1.93 1.81 -3.75
N ASP A 113 -2.39 0.60 -4.06
CA ASP A 113 -2.15 -0.57 -3.22
C ASP A 113 -0.65 -0.88 -3.09
N ASN A 114 0.05 -0.88 -4.23
CA ASN A 114 1.49 -1.16 -4.26
C ASN A 114 2.28 -0.10 -3.51
N TYR A 115 1.99 1.18 -3.72
CA TYR A 115 2.69 2.27 -3.01
C TYR A 115 2.46 2.19 -1.50
N GLY A 116 1.20 2.12 -1.06
CA GLY A 116 0.88 2.03 0.37
C GLY A 116 1.49 0.79 1.02
N ASN A 117 1.46 -0.36 0.34
CA ASN A 117 2.10 -1.56 0.86
C ASN A 117 3.62 -1.43 0.95
N PHE A 118 4.27 -1.03 -0.15
CA PHE A 118 5.74 -0.99 -0.23
C PHE A 118 6.34 0.03 0.73
N PHE A 119 5.84 1.26 0.72
CA PHE A 119 6.41 2.31 1.57
C PHE A 119 6.01 2.13 3.04
N GLY A 120 4.80 1.68 3.33
CA GLY A 120 4.36 1.41 4.70
C GLY A 120 5.12 0.26 5.35
N GLN A 121 5.33 -0.87 4.66
CA GLN A 121 6.05 -2.01 5.25
C GLN A 121 7.51 -1.71 5.60
N ASN A 122 8.15 -0.74 4.92
CA ASN A 122 9.53 -0.36 5.22
C ASN A 122 9.64 0.51 6.49
N VAL A 123 8.53 1.05 6.99
CA VAL A 123 8.45 1.73 8.28
C VAL A 123 8.32 0.72 9.42
N PHE A 124 7.83 -0.49 9.15
CA PHE A 124 7.69 -1.53 10.16
C PHE A 124 9.05 -2.22 10.43
N LEU A 125 9.61 -1.96 11.61
CA LEU A 125 10.96 -2.41 11.99
C LEU A 125 11.19 -3.94 11.93
N ALA A 126 10.14 -4.74 12.11
CA ALA A 126 10.20 -6.19 12.04
C ALA A 126 9.74 -6.76 10.69
N SER A 127 9.67 -5.94 9.64
CA SER A 127 9.43 -6.45 8.29
C SER A 127 10.65 -7.21 7.78
N SER A 128 10.41 -8.26 6.99
CA SER A 128 11.50 -9.08 6.44
C SER A 128 12.49 -8.27 5.61
N GLY A 129 12.02 -7.27 4.87
CA GLY A 129 12.87 -6.38 4.08
C GLY A 129 13.80 -5.52 4.95
N VAL A 130 13.27 -4.91 6.01
CA VAL A 130 14.06 -4.10 6.95
C VAL A 130 15.08 -4.96 7.67
N LEU A 131 14.68 -6.15 8.13
CA LEU A 131 15.59 -7.09 8.80
C LEU A 131 16.69 -7.61 7.87
N LEU A 132 16.37 -7.89 6.60
CA LEU A 132 17.35 -8.31 5.61
C LEU A 132 18.37 -7.20 5.34
N ILE A 133 17.93 -5.96 5.17
CA ILE A 133 18.82 -4.81 4.97
C ILE A 133 19.74 -4.62 6.19
N ALA A 134 19.18 -4.68 7.41
CA ALA A 134 19.94 -4.55 8.64
C ALA A 134 21.01 -5.64 8.75
N GLY A 135 20.64 -6.91 8.54
CA GLY A 135 21.58 -8.02 8.59
C GLY A 135 22.68 -7.93 7.52
N THR A 136 22.33 -7.52 6.30
CA THR A 136 23.32 -7.36 5.23
C THR A 136 24.32 -6.23 5.54
N LEU A 137 23.85 -5.10 6.06
CA LEU A 137 24.71 -3.99 6.45
C LEU A 137 25.63 -4.37 7.63
N GLU A 138 25.11 -5.12 8.59
CA GLU A 138 25.92 -5.64 9.71
C GLU A 138 27.02 -6.58 9.23
N GLU A 139 26.75 -7.48 8.28
CA GLU A 139 27.75 -8.35 7.64
C GLU A 139 28.83 -7.57 6.89
N LEU A 140 28.47 -6.42 6.31
CA LEU A 140 29.41 -5.53 5.63
C LEU A 140 30.19 -4.62 6.59
N GLY A 141 30.01 -4.77 7.91
CA GLY A 141 30.70 -4.01 8.94
C GLY A 141 30.06 -2.63 9.27
N TYR A 142 28.87 -2.35 8.76
CA TYR A 142 28.13 -1.15 9.13
C TYR A 142 27.23 -1.43 10.35
N GLY A 143 27.46 -0.73 11.47
CA GLY A 143 26.69 -0.87 12.71
C GLY A 143 25.29 -0.23 12.63
N VAL A 144 24.47 -0.69 11.71
CA VAL A 144 23.10 -0.18 11.47
C VAL A 144 22.09 -1.20 11.96
N ASN A 145 21.16 -0.77 12.81
CA ASN A 145 20.10 -1.63 13.29
C ASN A 145 18.75 -1.42 12.52
N ALA A 146 17.81 -2.34 12.69
CA ALA A 146 16.51 -2.30 12.02
C ALA A 146 15.72 -1.02 12.32
N LEU A 147 15.88 -0.43 13.52
CA LEU A 147 15.20 0.81 13.89
C LEU A 147 15.73 2.01 13.10
N ASP A 148 17.03 2.06 12.81
CA ASP A 148 17.63 3.15 12.03
C ASP A 148 17.11 3.13 10.59
N ILE A 149 16.97 1.92 10.01
CA ILE A 149 16.42 1.73 8.66
C ILE A 149 14.95 2.14 8.64
N ALA A 150 14.15 1.68 9.61
CA ALA A 150 12.75 2.07 9.72
C ALA A 150 12.58 3.58 9.86
N LYS A 151 13.37 4.25 10.71
CA LYS A 151 13.37 5.71 10.85
C LYS A 151 13.74 6.43 9.55
N ALA A 152 14.76 5.95 8.84
CA ALA A 152 15.16 6.51 7.55
C ALA A 152 14.08 6.34 6.47
N SER A 153 13.22 5.32 6.60
CA SER A 153 12.12 5.06 5.66
C SER A 153 10.91 5.97 5.87
N VAL A 154 10.71 6.55 7.07
CA VAL A 154 9.55 7.42 7.37
C VAL A 154 9.46 8.64 6.44
N PRO A 155 10.51 9.44 6.23
CA PRO A 155 10.43 10.57 5.30
C PRO A 155 10.06 10.15 3.88
N ILE A 156 10.57 9.01 3.42
CA ILE A 156 10.28 8.48 2.08
C ILE A 156 8.82 8.04 1.97
N ALA A 157 8.27 7.39 3.00
CA ALA A 157 6.87 7.04 3.07
C ALA A 157 5.97 8.28 2.98
N ILE A 158 6.26 9.34 3.74
CA ILE A 158 5.52 10.60 3.69
C ILE A 158 5.57 11.22 2.28
N ILE A 159 6.74 11.24 1.63
CA ILE A 159 6.90 11.75 0.27
C ILE A 159 6.06 10.91 -0.70
N ALA A 160 6.11 9.59 -0.59
CA ALA A 160 5.34 8.67 -1.44
C ALA A 160 3.83 8.89 -1.28
N LEU A 161 3.35 9.08 -0.05
CA LEU A 161 1.96 9.44 0.24
C LEU A 161 1.56 10.75 -0.45
N ILE A 162 2.36 11.79 -0.32
CA ILE A 162 2.09 13.10 -0.94
C ILE A 162 2.03 12.96 -2.47
N LEU A 163 3.01 12.28 -3.07
CA LEU A 163 3.05 12.06 -4.52
C LEU A 163 1.85 11.23 -5.00
N GLY A 164 1.45 10.20 -4.26
CA GLY A 164 0.26 9.40 -4.56
C GLY A 164 -1.03 10.24 -4.49
N VAL A 165 -1.16 11.10 -3.50
CA VAL A 165 -2.31 12.04 -3.40
C VAL A 165 -2.31 13.02 -4.57
N LEU A 166 -1.15 13.54 -4.98
CA LEU A 166 -1.03 14.41 -6.17
C LEU A 166 -1.42 13.66 -7.45
N GLN A 167 -0.95 12.42 -7.61
CA GLN A 167 -1.33 11.56 -8.74
C GLN A 167 -2.85 11.34 -8.80
N ASN A 168 -3.48 11.09 -7.66
CA ASN A 168 -4.94 10.90 -7.57
C ASN A 168 -5.72 12.19 -7.89
N ARG A 169 -5.20 13.36 -7.51
CA ARG A 169 -5.78 14.66 -7.93
C ARG A 169 -5.66 14.88 -9.43
N LEU A 170 -4.54 14.46 -10.02
CA LEU A 170 -4.35 14.51 -11.48
C LEU A 170 -5.29 13.52 -12.20
N LEU A 171 -5.56 12.35 -11.60
CA LEU A 171 -6.57 11.41 -12.10
C LEU A 171 -7.95 12.07 -12.16
N ASP A 172 -8.41 12.71 -11.07
CA ASP A 172 -9.69 13.42 -11.06
C ASP A 172 -9.80 14.49 -12.16
N LYS A 173 -8.71 15.26 -12.38
CA LYS A 173 -8.65 16.26 -13.45
C LYS A 173 -8.71 15.62 -14.84
N ARG A 174 -8.01 14.49 -15.05
CA ARG A 174 -8.04 13.76 -16.33
C ARG A 174 -9.41 13.19 -16.62
N LEU A 175 -10.05 12.54 -15.63
CA LEU A 175 -11.41 12.01 -15.77
C LEU A 175 -12.40 13.13 -16.09
N SER A 176 -12.33 14.27 -15.39
CA SER A 176 -13.18 15.42 -15.67
C SER A 176 -13.02 15.92 -17.11
N ARG A 177 -11.78 16.03 -17.61
CA ARG A 177 -11.50 16.53 -18.96
C ARG A 177 -11.93 15.54 -20.06
N ASN A 178 -11.66 14.25 -19.85
CA ASN A 178 -11.96 13.22 -20.85
C ASN A 178 -13.46 13.01 -21.00
N LEU A 179 -14.19 12.96 -19.87
CA LEU A 179 -15.61 12.65 -19.87
C LEU A 179 -16.51 13.85 -20.13
N SER A 180 -16.02 15.09 -19.96
CA SER A 180 -16.74 16.27 -20.45
C SER A 180 -16.65 16.41 -21.98
N LYS A 181 -15.52 16.08 -22.60
CA LYS A 181 -15.39 16.06 -24.06
C LYS A 181 -16.34 15.07 -24.74
N ASN A 182 -16.45 13.84 -24.20
CA ASN A 182 -17.36 12.84 -24.75
C ASN A 182 -18.84 13.27 -24.71
N LYS A 183 -19.23 14.16 -23.79
CA LYS A 183 -20.60 14.72 -23.74
C LYS A 183 -20.86 15.80 -24.78
N GLU A 184 -19.83 16.49 -25.24
CA GLU A 184 -19.95 17.51 -26.30
C GLU A 184 -19.99 16.87 -27.70
N ASP A 185 -19.25 15.77 -27.90
CA ASP A 185 -19.19 15.04 -29.16
C ASP A 185 -20.45 14.19 -29.47
N ILE A 186 -21.34 13.99 -28.49
CA ILE A 186 -22.59 13.23 -28.62
C ILE A 186 -23.83 14.16 -28.81
N LYS A 187 -23.65 15.47 -28.73
CA LYS A 187 -24.68 16.47 -29.00
C LYS A 187 -24.55 17.03 -30.41
#